data_16604a8ca80a45e437f85ffcba499b5d
#
_entry.id   16604a8ca80a45e437f85ffcba499b5d
#
_cell.length_a   1.000
_cell.length_b   1.000
_cell.length_c   1.000
_cell.angle_alpha   90.00
_cell.angle_beta   90.00
_cell.angle_gamma   90.00
#
_symmetry.space_group_name_H-M   'P 1'
#
loop_
_entity.id
_entity.type
_entity.pdbx_description
1 polymer ?
#
loop_
_entity_poly.entity_id
_entity_poly.type
_entity_poly.pdbx_seq_one_letter_code
_entity_poly.pdbx_strand_id
1 'polypeptide(L)'
;MASYPYVVVTGKIANLFSTIQTSGKPDKISLKWLESVGFKSTNDRQFLSMLKAIGFIDGSGQPTELWIRYRDTSQSKLAMTLALKTTYADLFKFYPNANEKDDEALRNFFRTASGCGEEPVKRMVTTFRALCALADLTSSVENLPPMGGQSPQPQFYTAPGKALTSQPIVININIELALPETKDKETYDNLFSSLKKHLLSPGDKD
;
A
#
# COMPACT_ATOMS: atom_id res chain seq x y z
N MET A 1 -5.99 -2.09 -20.96
CA MET A 1 -6.78 -3.05 -20.18
C MET A 1 -6.10 -3.21 -18.83
N ALA A 2 -6.86 -3.13 -17.75
CA ALA A 2 -6.32 -3.32 -16.40
C ALA A 2 -5.99 -4.81 -16.19
N SER A 3 -4.85 -5.11 -15.56
CA SER A 3 -4.42 -6.46 -15.24
C SER A 3 -4.55 -6.71 -13.75
N TYR A 4 -5.51 -7.53 -13.35
CA TYR A 4 -5.70 -7.91 -11.95
C TYR A 4 -5.03 -9.25 -11.66
N PRO A 5 -4.34 -9.39 -10.51
CA PRO A 5 -3.67 -10.64 -10.16
C PRO A 5 -4.69 -11.75 -9.86
N TYR A 6 -4.35 -12.97 -10.28
CA TYR A 6 -5.07 -14.16 -9.88
C TYR A 6 -4.14 -15.36 -9.72
N VAL A 7 -4.57 -16.30 -8.90
CA VAL A 7 -3.89 -17.58 -8.72
C VAL A 7 -4.89 -18.74 -8.85
N VAL A 8 -4.40 -19.90 -9.29
CA VAL A 8 -5.23 -21.10 -9.45
C VAL A 8 -5.56 -21.72 -8.07
N VAL A 9 -4.62 -21.69 -7.14
CA VAL A 9 -4.75 -22.33 -5.83
C VAL A 9 -4.92 -21.28 -4.74
N THR A 10 -6.10 -20.67 -4.68
CA THR A 10 -6.42 -19.58 -3.71
C THR A 10 -6.38 -20.04 -2.26
N GLY A 11 -6.69 -21.32 -1.96
CA GLY A 11 -6.62 -21.87 -0.60
C GLY A 11 -5.21 -21.85 0.01
N LYS A 12 -4.15 -21.72 -0.79
CA LYS A 12 -2.78 -21.60 -0.29
C LYS A 12 -2.35 -20.16 0.00
N ILE A 13 -3.15 -19.15 -0.34
CA ILE A 13 -2.82 -17.73 -0.12
C ILE A 13 -2.58 -17.48 1.38
N ALA A 14 -3.47 -17.92 2.24
CA ALA A 14 -3.31 -17.74 3.69
C ALA A 14 -2.01 -18.38 4.22
N ASN A 15 -1.67 -19.57 3.75
CA ASN A 15 -0.43 -20.25 4.13
C ASN A 15 0.81 -19.49 3.65
N LEU A 16 0.78 -18.93 2.42
CA LEU A 16 1.87 -18.11 1.91
C LEU A 16 2.11 -16.89 2.81
N PHE A 17 1.05 -16.18 3.17
CA PHE A 17 1.15 -14.99 4.01
C PHE A 17 1.52 -15.31 5.45
N SER A 18 1.10 -16.44 5.99
CA SER A 18 1.59 -16.96 7.28
C SER A 18 3.08 -17.28 7.22
N THR A 19 3.55 -17.85 6.11
CA THR A 19 4.98 -18.12 5.89
C THR A 19 5.80 -16.83 5.81
N ILE A 20 5.27 -15.77 5.20
CA ILE A 20 5.92 -14.45 5.17
C ILE A 20 6.12 -13.89 6.58
N GLN A 21 5.16 -14.08 7.49
CA GLN A 21 5.26 -13.63 8.88
C GLN A 21 6.30 -14.40 9.68
N THR A 22 6.41 -15.71 9.46
CA THR A 22 7.26 -16.61 10.27
C THR A 22 8.67 -16.78 9.71
N SER A 23 8.88 -16.59 8.41
CA SER A 23 10.21 -16.72 7.79
C SER A 23 11.07 -15.46 7.93
N GLY A 24 12.39 -15.62 7.88
CA GLY A 24 13.33 -14.50 7.79
C GLY A 24 13.05 -13.64 6.52
N LYS A 25 13.55 -12.40 6.50
CA LYS A 25 13.53 -11.58 5.29
C LYS A 25 14.53 -12.15 4.29
N PRO A 26 14.09 -12.69 3.13
CA PRO A 26 15.00 -13.13 2.10
C PRO A 26 15.50 -11.93 1.28
N ASP A 27 16.68 -12.03 0.70
CA ASP A 27 17.21 -11.01 -0.20
C ASP A 27 16.37 -10.93 -1.49
N LYS A 28 15.86 -12.08 -1.93
CA LYS A 28 15.07 -12.20 -3.16
C LYS A 28 14.02 -13.30 -3.07
N ILE A 29 12.78 -12.94 -3.41
CA ILE A 29 11.70 -13.91 -3.58
C ILE A 29 11.78 -14.46 -4.99
N SER A 30 12.03 -15.76 -5.08
CA SER A 30 12.21 -16.49 -6.34
C SER A 30 11.45 -17.82 -6.29
N LEU A 31 11.43 -18.55 -7.40
CA LEU A 31 10.89 -19.91 -7.41
C LEU A 31 11.59 -20.82 -6.41
N LYS A 32 12.93 -20.69 -6.28
CA LYS A 32 13.71 -21.46 -5.29
C LYS A 32 13.26 -21.14 -3.86
N TRP A 33 12.99 -19.87 -3.58
CA TRP A 33 12.49 -19.48 -2.26
C TRP A 33 11.10 -20.08 -2.02
N LEU A 34 10.16 -20.00 -2.97
CA LEU A 34 8.86 -20.65 -2.84
C LEU A 34 8.97 -22.15 -2.58
N GLU A 35 9.83 -22.84 -3.32
CA GLU A 35 10.09 -24.26 -3.15
C GLU A 35 10.67 -24.60 -1.77
N SER A 36 11.59 -23.75 -1.25
CA SER A 36 12.20 -23.93 0.08
C SER A 36 11.21 -23.80 1.22
N VAL A 37 10.15 -22.98 1.02
CA VAL A 37 9.08 -22.76 2.01
C VAL A 37 7.83 -23.62 1.74
N GLY A 38 7.94 -24.63 0.87
CA GLY A 38 6.91 -25.66 0.69
C GLY A 38 5.97 -25.46 -0.51
N PHE A 39 6.13 -24.40 -1.31
CA PHE A 39 5.35 -24.14 -2.51
C PHE A 39 6.03 -24.72 -3.75
N LYS A 40 5.87 -26.02 -3.99
CA LYS A 40 6.59 -26.78 -5.04
C LYS A 40 5.78 -27.04 -6.30
N SER A 41 4.48 -26.75 -6.29
CA SER A 41 3.60 -26.98 -7.44
C SER A 41 3.86 -25.98 -8.57
N THR A 42 3.66 -26.42 -9.82
CA THR A 42 3.70 -25.54 -10.98
C THR A 42 2.72 -24.34 -10.84
N ASN A 43 1.56 -24.56 -10.21
CA ASN A 43 0.58 -23.51 -9.97
C ASN A 43 1.06 -22.49 -8.91
N ASP A 44 1.95 -22.90 -8.00
CA ASP A 44 2.47 -22.03 -6.95
C ASP A 44 3.38 -20.90 -7.53
N ARG A 45 3.88 -21.07 -8.75
CA ARG A 45 4.65 -20.03 -9.47
C ARG A 45 3.86 -18.74 -9.65
N GLN A 46 2.54 -18.83 -9.73
CA GLN A 46 1.66 -17.66 -9.85
C GLN A 46 1.71 -16.74 -8.62
N PHE A 47 2.13 -17.24 -7.46
CA PHE A 47 2.34 -16.41 -6.26
C PHE A 47 3.38 -15.32 -6.47
N LEU A 48 4.42 -15.55 -7.29
CA LEU A 48 5.39 -14.48 -7.60
C LEU A 48 4.73 -13.33 -8.36
N SER A 49 3.91 -13.64 -9.36
CA SER A 49 3.19 -12.63 -10.14
C SER A 49 2.17 -11.90 -9.27
N MET A 50 1.47 -12.62 -8.40
CA MET A 50 0.52 -12.03 -7.44
C MET A 50 1.24 -11.11 -6.47
N LEU A 51 2.35 -11.54 -5.84
CA LEU A 51 3.12 -10.73 -4.89
C LEU A 51 3.68 -9.46 -5.53
N LYS A 52 4.13 -9.54 -6.80
CA LYS A 52 4.54 -8.35 -7.57
C LYS A 52 3.37 -7.40 -7.81
N ALA A 53 2.23 -7.93 -8.26
CA ALA A 53 1.07 -7.12 -8.59
C ALA A 53 0.50 -6.39 -7.37
N ILE A 54 0.49 -7.03 -6.18
CA ILE A 54 0.04 -6.39 -4.94
C ILE A 54 1.15 -5.58 -4.23
N GLY A 55 2.32 -5.44 -4.84
CA GLY A 55 3.40 -4.59 -4.35
C GLY A 55 4.18 -5.13 -3.16
N PHE A 56 4.07 -6.42 -2.81
CA PHE A 56 4.86 -7.04 -1.74
C PHE A 56 6.32 -7.29 -2.14
N ILE A 57 6.55 -7.48 -3.43
CA ILE A 57 7.90 -7.57 -4.01
C ILE A 57 7.98 -6.63 -5.21
N ASP A 58 9.17 -6.12 -5.47
CA ASP A 58 9.44 -5.28 -6.62
C ASP A 58 9.62 -6.08 -7.93
N GLY A 59 9.91 -5.37 -9.03
CA GLY A 59 10.17 -5.99 -10.33
C GLY A 59 11.33 -6.99 -10.33
N SER A 60 12.34 -6.80 -9.47
CA SER A 60 13.51 -7.68 -9.31
C SER A 60 13.23 -8.88 -8.39
N GLY A 61 12.13 -8.85 -7.65
CA GLY A 61 11.73 -9.85 -6.66
C GLY A 61 12.25 -9.56 -5.26
N GLN A 62 12.71 -8.35 -4.97
CA GLN A 62 13.11 -7.94 -3.61
C GLN A 62 11.88 -7.58 -2.77
N PRO A 63 11.87 -7.95 -1.47
CA PRO A 63 10.82 -7.56 -0.55
C PRO A 63 10.72 -6.04 -0.40
N THR A 64 9.51 -5.50 -0.55
CA THR A 64 9.21 -4.09 -0.38
C THR A 64 8.90 -3.75 1.08
N GLU A 65 8.59 -2.48 1.34
CA GLU A 65 8.11 -2.03 2.66
C GLU A 65 6.81 -2.72 3.08
N LEU A 66 5.89 -3.04 2.13
CA LEU A 66 4.68 -3.81 2.43
C LEU A 66 4.99 -5.21 2.97
N TRP A 67 5.99 -5.87 2.41
CA TRP A 67 6.47 -7.15 2.93
C TRP A 67 6.95 -7.02 4.37
N ILE A 68 7.78 -6.00 4.65
CA ILE A 68 8.37 -5.78 5.97
C ILE A 68 7.27 -5.50 7.00
N ARG A 69 6.33 -4.61 6.68
CA ARG A 69 5.17 -4.29 7.55
C ARG A 69 4.27 -5.49 7.79
N TYR A 70 4.06 -6.31 6.77
CA TYR A 70 3.21 -7.50 6.90
C TYR A 70 3.80 -8.55 7.86
N ARG A 71 5.10 -8.59 8.03
CA ARG A 71 5.77 -9.48 9.00
C ARG A 71 5.48 -9.10 10.45
N ASP A 72 5.20 -7.84 10.70
CA ASP A 72 4.70 -7.40 12.00
C ASP A 72 3.20 -7.75 12.09
N THR A 73 2.87 -8.67 13.01
CA THR A 73 1.50 -9.14 13.19
C THR A 73 0.53 -8.03 13.55
N SER A 74 1.00 -6.97 14.25
CA SER A 74 0.21 -5.80 14.60
C SER A 74 -0.15 -4.93 13.39
N GLN A 75 0.68 -4.94 12.34
CA GLN A 75 0.52 -4.13 11.13
C GLN A 75 0.12 -4.94 9.89
N SER A 76 0.08 -6.28 10.00
CA SER A 76 -0.14 -7.18 8.86
C SER A 76 -1.44 -6.90 8.12
N LYS A 77 -2.55 -6.75 8.84
CA LYS A 77 -3.86 -6.45 8.25
C LYS A 77 -3.87 -5.10 7.55
N LEU A 78 -3.21 -4.10 8.14
CA LEU A 78 -3.10 -2.76 7.57
C LEU A 78 -2.24 -2.75 6.30
N ALA A 79 -1.12 -3.47 6.30
CA ALA A 79 -0.26 -3.64 5.13
C ALA A 79 -1.02 -4.30 3.97
N MET A 80 -1.84 -5.34 4.26
CA MET A 80 -2.68 -5.97 3.26
C MET A 80 -3.79 -5.03 2.76
N THR A 81 -4.41 -4.27 3.63
CA THR A 81 -5.42 -3.25 3.26
C THR A 81 -4.84 -2.23 2.29
N LEU A 82 -3.63 -1.74 2.56
CA LEU A 82 -2.94 -0.79 1.70
C LEU A 82 -2.63 -1.40 0.33
N ALA A 83 -2.09 -2.62 0.32
CA ALA A 83 -1.83 -3.37 -0.91
C ALA A 83 -3.09 -3.54 -1.77
N LEU A 84 -4.21 -3.92 -1.15
CA LEU A 84 -5.49 -4.08 -1.84
C LEU A 84 -6.03 -2.76 -2.39
N LYS A 85 -6.05 -1.70 -1.58
CA LYS A 85 -6.54 -0.38 -2.01
C LYS A 85 -5.70 0.20 -3.16
N THR A 86 -4.40 -0.08 -3.19
CA THR A 86 -3.52 0.33 -4.28
C THR A 86 -3.75 -0.53 -5.53
N THR A 87 -3.75 -1.86 -5.40
CA THR A 87 -3.83 -2.77 -6.55
C THR A 87 -5.23 -2.78 -7.19
N TYR A 88 -6.27 -2.65 -6.38
CA TYR A 88 -7.66 -2.66 -6.82
C TYR A 88 -8.30 -1.27 -6.70
N ALA A 89 -7.52 -0.20 -6.88
CA ALA A 89 -8.00 1.18 -6.74
C ALA A 89 -9.25 1.46 -7.59
N ASP A 90 -9.27 1.00 -8.84
CA ASP A 90 -10.40 1.17 -9.74
C ASP A 90 -11.65 0.42 -9.24
N LEU A 91 -11.48 -0.77 -8.66
CA LEU A 91 -12.57 -1.54 -8.07
C LEU A 91 -13.15 -0.81 -6.85
N PHE A 92 -12.30 -0.31 -5.95
CA PHE A 92 -12.76 0.44 -4.77
C PHE A 92 -13.32 1.82 -5.12
N LYS A 93 -12.86 2.42 -6.21
CA LYS A 93 -13.46 3.64 -6.76
C LYS A 93 -14.87 3.40 -7.28
N PHE A 94 -15.09 2.26 -7.93
CA PHE A 94 -16.39 1.89 -8.47
C PHE A 94 -17.32 1.34 -7.38
N TYR A 95 -16.81 0.50 -6.49
CA TYR A 95 -17.49 -0.06 -5.32
C TYR A 95 -16.69 0.25 -4.05
N PRO A 96 -16.99 1.32 -3.29
CA PRO A 96 -16.29 1.65 -2.04
C PRO A 96 -16.22 0.48 -1.06
N ASN A 97 -17.30 -0.34 -0.98
CA ASN A 97 -17.38 -1.56 -0.17
C ASN A 97 -17.24 -2.81 -1.05
N ALA A 98 -16.21 -2.88 -1.90
CA ALA A 98 -16.01 -4.00 -2.83
C ALA A 98 -15.88 -5.36 -2.13
N ASN A 99 -15.34 -5.38 -0.91
CA ASN A 99 -15.22 -6.58 -0.07
C ASN A 99 -16.59 -7.18 0.33
N GLU A 100 -17.65 -6.38 0.36
CA GLU A 100 -19.00 -6.80 0.75
C GLU A 100 -19.89 -7.11 -0.47
N LYS A 101 -19.45 -6.75 -1.67
CA LYS A 101 -20.21 -7.01 -2.90
C LYS A 101 -20.30 -8.52 -3.18
N ASP A 102 -21.39 -8.96 -3.79
CA ASP A 102 -21.54 -10.33 -4.24
C ASP A 102 -20.55 -10.69 -5.37
N ASP A 103 -20.37 -11.98 -5.61
CA ASP A 103 -19.44 -12.46 -6.62
C ASP A 103 -19.87 -12.10 -8.05
N GLU A 104 -21.16 -11.90 -8.30
CA GLU A 104 -21.65 -11.53 -9.62
C GLU A 104 -21.27 -10.09 -9.97
N ALA A 105 -21.45 -9.16 -9.05
CA ALA A 105 -21.01 -7.78 -9.22
C ALA A 105 -19.49 -7.70 -9.46
N LEU A 106 -18.70 -8.46 -8.69
CA LEU A 106 -17.25 -8.53 -8.87
C LEU A 106 -16.86 -9.15 -10.22
N ARG A 107 -17.53 -10.23 -10.65
CA ARG A 107 -17.30 -10.82 -11.99
C ARG A 107 -17.60 -9.83 -13.10
N ASN A 108 -18.70 -9.11 -13.02
CA ASN A 108 -19.08 -8.11 -14.01
C ASN A 108 -18.04 -6.99 -14.09
N PHE A 109 -17.57 -6.50 -12.95
CA PHE A 109 -16.49 -5.51 -12.91
C PHE A 109 -15.20 -6.05 -13.55
N PHE A 110 -14.69 -7.21 -13.07
CA PHE A 110 -13.43 -7.75 -13.60
C PHE A 110 -13.51 -8.13 -15.07
N ARG A 111 -14.65 -8.64 -15.55
CA ARG A 111 -14.85 -8.93 -16.97
C ARG A 111 -14.74 -7.66 -17.82
N THR A 112 -15.41 -6.59 -17.41
CA THR A 112 -15.40 -5.32 -18.12
C THR A 112 -14.02 -4.65 -18.09
N ALA A 113 -13.38 -4.63 -16.93
CA ALA A 113 -12.13 -3.92 -16.73
C ALA A 113 -10.92 -4.66 -17.34
N SER A 114 -10.90 -6.00 -17.30
CA SER A 114 -9.77 -6.81 -17.80
C SER A 114 -9.96 -7.30 -19.25
N GLY A 115 -11.19 -7.40 -19.74
CA GLY A 115 -11.50 -8.03 -21.03
C GLY A 115 -11.23 -9.54 -21.08
N CYS A 116 -11.01 -10.19 -19.91
CA CYS A 116 -10.72 -11.61 -19.84
C CYS A 116 -11.98 -12.48 -19.95
N GLY A 117 -11.79 -13.76 -20.32
CA GLY A 117 -12.84 -14.76 -20.32
C GLY A 117 -13.30 -15.15 -18.90
N GLU A 118 -14.30 -16.03 -18.84
CA GLU A 118 -14.99 -16.36 -17.59
C GLU A 118 -14.07 -17.01 -16.53
N GLU A 119 -13.23 -17.97 -16.91
CA GLU A 119 -12.35 -18.69 -15.96
C GLU A 119 -11.30 -17.78 -15.27
N PRO A 120 -10.54 -16.93 -16.01
CA PRO A 120 -9.67 -15.95 -15.37
C PRO A 120 -10.43 -15.00 -14.45
N VAL A 121 -11.59 -14.50 -14.86
CA VAL A 121 -12.44 -13.60 -14.04
C VAL A 121 -12.86 -14.27 -12.74
N LYS A 122 -13.31 -15.52 -12.79
CA LYS A 122 -13.65 -16.31 -11.61
C LYS A 122 -12.47 -16.42 -10.63
N ARG A 123 -11.27 -16.64 -11.16
CA ARG A 123 -10.02 -16.68 -10.36
C ARG A 123 -9.64 -15.33 -9.79
N MET A 124 -9.86 -14.23 -10.52
CA MET A 124 -9.67 -12.87 -9.99
C MET A 124 -10.56 -12.61 -8.78
N VAL A 125 -11.85 -12.97 -8.86
CA VAL A 125 -12.80 -12.83 -7.74
C VAL A 125 -12.35 -13.66 -6.54
N THR A 126 -12.04 -14.94 -6.71
CA THR A 126 -11.63 -15.81 -5.61
C THR A 126 -10.29 -15.38 -5.01
N THR A 127 -9.36 -14.87 -5.81
CA THR A 127 -8.08 -14.31 -5.32
C THR A 127 -8.32 -13.03 -4.52
N PHE A 128 -9.14 -12.11 -5.03
CA PHE A 128 -9.52 -10.88 -4.33
C PHE A 128 -10.15 -11.20 -2.97
N ARG A 129 -11.12 -12.15 -2.91
CA ARG A 129 -11.74 -12.59 -1.66
C ARG A 129 -10.72 -13.14 -0.65
N ALA A 130 -9.82 -14.00 -1.12
CA ALA A 130 -8.79 -14.61 -0.26
C ALA A 130 -7.83 -13.54 0.31
N LEU A 131 -7.51 -12.51 -0.46
CA LEU A 131 -6.70 -11.38 0.00
C LEU A 131 -7.48 -10.48 0.96
N CYS A 132 -8.76 -10.20 0.70
CA CYS A 132 -9.62 -9.43 1.60
C CYS A 132 -9.75 -10.08 2.98
N ALA A 133 -9.77 -11.41 3.07
CA ALA A 133 -9.80 -12.13 4.34
C ALA A 133 -8.56 -11.90 5.23
N LEU A 134 -7.44 -11.44 4.63
CA LEU A 134 -6.20 -11.11 5.33
C LEU A 134 -6.06 -9.61 5.66
N ALA A 135 -7.02 -8.79 5.24
CA ALA A 135 -7.02 -7.34 5.42
C ALA A 135 -8.00 -6.91 6.51
N ASP A 136 -7.87 -5.67 6.95
CA ASP A 136 -8.90 -4.95 7.70
C ASP A 136 -9.39 -3.78 6.85
N LEU A 137 -10.47 -4.00 6.12
CA LEU A 137 -11.08 -3.02 5.22
C LEU A 137 -12.12 -2.13 5.91
N THR A 138 -12.40 -2.37 7.19
CA THR A 138 -13.33 -1.57 7.99
C THR A 138 -12.66 -0.34 8.59
N SER A 139 -11.35 -0.39 8.81
CA SER A 139 -10.56 0.72 9.34
C SER A 139 -10.32 1.78 8.24
N SER A 140 -10.68 3.03 8.53
CA SER A 140 -10.36 4.17 7.65
C SER A 140 -8.85 4.30 7.51
N VAL A 141 -8.34 4.30 6.28
CA VAL A 141 -6.90 4.35 5.96
C VAL A 141 -6.31 5.75 6.17
N GLU A 142 -7.10 6.69 6.70
CA GLU A 142 -6.75 8.12 6.85
C GLU A 142 -5.56 8.40 7.79
N ASN A 143 -5.10 7.39 8.57
CA ASN A 143 -3.99 7.54 9.52
C ASN A 143 -2.69 6.81 9.11
N LEU A 144 -2.49 6.51 7.82
CA LEU A 144 -1.24 5.92 7.36
C LEU A 144 -0.19 7.01 7.11
N PRO A 145 1.01 6.89 7.70
CA PRO A 145 2.13 7.74 7.29
C PRO A 145 2.42 7.51 5.80
N PRO A 146 2.70 8.57 5.02
CA PRO A 146 2.92 8.49 3.58
C PRO A 146 4.06 7.51 3.27
N MET A 147 3.87 6.65 2.27
CA MET A 147 4.92 5.81 1.68
C MET A 147 5.87 6.69 0.87
N GLY A 148 6.80 7.32 1.54
CA GLY A 148 7.88 8.08 0.93
C GLY A 148 9.19 7.71 1.63
N GLY A 149 10.15 7.21 0.86
CA GLY A 149 11.43 6.78 1.38
C GLY A 149 12.12 7.87 2.20
N GLN A 150 12.24 7.62 3.48
CA GLN A 150 13.23 8.27 4.34
C GLN A 150 13.99 7.17 5.07
N SER A 151 15.31 7.20 4.91
CA SER A 151 16.26 6.40 5.67
C SER A 151 15.98 6.49 7.17
N PRO A 152 16.18 5.43 7.94
CA PRO A 152 15.97 5.48 9.39
C PRO A 152 16.95 6.48 10.03
N GLN A 153 16.43 7.59 10.50
CA GLN A 153 17.17 8.42 11.45
C GLN A 153 17.22 7.68 12.80
N PRO A 154 18.36 7.63 13.47
CA PRO A 154 18.47 6.96 14.76
C PRO A 154 17.59 7.67 15.80
N GLN A 155 16.56 6.97 16.27
CA GLN A 155 15.78 7.44 17.42
C GLN A 155 16.61 7.23 18.68
N PHE A 156 17.02 8.33 19.31
CA PHE A 156 17.59 8.29 20.65
C PHE A 156 16.48 7.98 21.66
N TYR A 157 16.52 6.78 22.23
CA TYR A 157 15.68 6.42 23.36
C TYR A 157 16.20 7.17 24.59
N THR A 158 15.47 8.20 25.05
CA THR A 158 15.67 8.77 26.38
C THR A 158 14.75 8.08 27.38
N ALA A 159 15.33 7.60 28.47
CA ALA A 159 14.66 6.92 29.57
C ALA A 159 13.62 7.82 30.29
N PRO A 160 12.64 7.26 31.03
CA PRO A 160 11.50 8.02 31.55
C PRO A 160 11.86 8.85 32.76
N GLY A 161 11.86 10.18 32.59
CA GLY A 161 11.85 11.14 33.69
C GLY A 161 10.57 11.97 33.59
N LYS A 162 9.82 12.02 34.68
CA LYS A 162 8.60 12.82 34.86
C LYS A 162 8.84 14.31 34.61
N ALA A 163 8.18 14.88 33.60
CA ALA A 163 7.84 16.30 33.57
C ALA A 163 6.64 16.52 32.67
N LEU A 164 5.59 17.11 33.20
CA LEU A 164 4.44 17.67 32.50
C LEU A 164 4.93 18.84 31.64
N THR A 165 5.12 18.64 30.35
CA THR A 165 5.33 19.73 29.41
C THR A 165 4.43 19.48 28.18
N SER A 166 3.63 20.52 27.88
CA SER A 166 2.78 20.65 26.72
C SER A 166 3.52 20.18 25.46
N GLN A 167 3.03 19.09 24.83
CA GLN A 167 3.58 18.63 23.57
C GLN A 167 3.29 19.69 22.49
N PRO A 168 4.30 20.09 21.70
CA PRO A 168 4.05 20.97 20.57
C PRO A 168 3.19 20.24 19.54
N ILE A 169 2.09 20.84 19.13
CA ILE A 169 1.27 20.36 18.02
C ILE A 169 2.06 20.61 16.73
N VAL A 170 2.53 19.56 16.09
CA VAL A 170 3.19 19.64 14.78
C VAL A 170 2.12 19.55 13.70
N ILE A 171 1.85 20.68 13.05
CA ILE A 171 0.93 20.74 11.90
C ILE A 171 1.77 20.63 10.63
N ASN A 172 1.63 19.53 9.90
CA ASN A 172 2.23 19.37 8.57
C ASN A 172 1.25 19.89 7.52
N ILE A 173 1.58 21.01 6.86
CA ILE A 173 0.79 21.59 5.78
C ILE A 173 1.47 21.25 4.45
N ASN A 174 0.81 20.43 3.62
CA ASN A 174 1.22 20.20 2.24
C ASN A 174 0.57 21.27 1.35
N ILE A 175 1.39 22.07 0.68
CA ILE A 175 0.92 23.12 -0.23
C ILE A 175 1.31 22.73 -1.65
N GLU A 176 0.32 22.49 -2.50
CA GLU A 176 0.51 22.29 -3.94
C GLU A 176 0.42 23.63 -4.63
N LEU A 177 1.54 24.12 -5.17
CA LEU A 177 1.66 25.38 -5.88
C LEU A 177 1.69 25.14 -7.39
N ALA A 178 0.62 25.49 -8.09
CA ALA A 178 0.66 25.61 -9.54
C ALA A 178 1.37 26.91 -9.92
N LEU A 179 2.63 26.81 -10.36
CA LEU A 179 3.40 27.95 -10.80
C LEU A 179 2.96 28.38 -12.20
N PRO A 180 2.73 29.69 -12.45
CA PRO A 180 2.44 30.16 -13.80
C PRO A 180 3.64 29.97 -14.72
N GLU A 181 3.39 29.60 -15.98
CA GLU A 181 4.42 29.46 -17.01
C GLU A 181 4.89 30.84 -17.50
N THR A 182 5.59 31.59 -16.66
CA THR A 182 6.20 32.87 -16.99
C THR A 182 7.71 32.83 -16.77
N LYS A 183 8.47 33.56 -17.58
CA LYS A 183 9.92 33.72 -17.40
C LYS A 183 10.25 34.95 -16.56
N ASP A 184 9.26 35.63 -16.01
CA ASP A 184 9.43 36.86 -15.25
C ASP A 184 9.84 36.57 -13.81
N LYS A 185 11.05 37.02 -13.45
CA LYS A 185 11.63 36.83 -12.13
C LYS A 185 10.87 37.57 -11.04
N GLU A 186 10.31 38.75 -11.33
CA GLU A 186 9.55 39.53 -10.35
C GLU A 186 8.28 38.80 -9.90
N THR A 187 7.63 38.09 -10.80
CA THR A 187 6.43 37.29 -10.48
C THR A 187 6.75 36.20 -9.46
N TYR A 188 7.90 35.52 -9.62
CA TYR A 188 8.31 34.47 -8.68
C TYR A 188 8.75 35.06 -7.33
N ASP A 189 9.51 36.15 -7.33
CA ASP A 189 9.95 36.82 -6.10
C ASP A 189 8.76 37.32 -5.26
N ASN A 190 7.73 37.89 -5.90
CA ASN A 190 6.51 38.34 -5.26
C ASN A 190 5.71 37.16 -4.69
N LEU A 191 5.62 36.04 -5.41
CA LEU A 191 4.90 34.85 -4.98
C LEU A 191 5.56 34.20 -3.75
N PHE A 192 6.90 34.03 -3.78
CA PHE A 192 7.63 33.48 -2.65
C PHE A 192 7.70 34.42 -1.45
N SER A 193 7.75 35.73 -1.66
CA SER A 193 7.68 36.72 -0.58
C SER A 193 6.31 36.69 0.12
N SER A 194 5.22 36.58 -0.63
CA SER A 194 3.87 36.44 -0.08
C SER A 194 3.71 35.13 0.68
N LEU A 195 4.22 34.04 0.13
CA LEU A 195 4.20 32.71 0.80
C LEU A 195 4.95 32.76 2.12
N LYS A 196 6.13 33.34 2.17
CA LYS A 196 6.93 33.52 3.37
C LYS A 196 6.20 34.36 4.42
N LYS A 197 5.59 35.45 4.01
CA LYS A 197 4.88 36.38 4.89
C LYS A 197 3.64 35.74 5.54
N HIS A 198 2.87 34.95 4.80
CA HIS A 198 1.60 34.40 5.26
C HIS A 198 1.69 33.01 5.89
N LEU A 199 2.78 32.24 5.61
CA LEU A 199 2.93 30.89 6.13
C LEU A 199 4.04 30.73 7.19
N LEU A 200 5.09 31.54 7.13
CA LEU A 200 6.27 31.37 7.98
C LEU A 200 6.44 32.50 9.02
N SER A 201 5.69 33.58 8.91
CA SER A 201 5.67 34.61 9.98
C SER A 201 4.49 34.34 10.89
N PRO A 202 4.71 33.99 12.19
CA PRO A 202 3.63 33.96 13.15
C PRO A 202 3.07 35.38 13.26
N GLY A 203 1.76 35.52 13.05
CA GLY A 203 1.07 36.80 13.06
C GLY A 203 1.35 37.59 14.33
N ASP A 204 1.91 38.79 14.15
CA ASP A 204 1.83 39.85 15.14
C ASP A 204 0.33 40.15 15.33
N LYS A 205 -0.14 39.90 16.55
CA LYS A 205 -1.44 40.35 16.99
C LYS A 205 -1.28 41.75 17.56
N ASP A 206 -1.79 42.74 16.86
CA ASP A 206 -2.27 43.98 17.49
C ASP A 206 -3.60 43.69 18.19
#